data_8c04c0ef676b6bb1eafd6e89a59c69e9
#
_entry.id   8c04c0ef676b6bb1eafd6e89a59c69e9
#
_cell.length_a   1.000
_cell.length_b   1.000
_cell.length_c   1.000
_cell.angle_alpha   90.00
_cell.angle_beta   90.00
_cell.angle_gamma   90.00
#
_symmetry.space_group_name_H-M   'P 1'
#
loop_
_entity.id
_entity.type
_entity.pdbx_description
1 polymer ?
#
loop_
_entity_poly.entity_id
_entity_poly.type
_entity_poly.pdbx_seq_one_letter_code
_entity_poly.pdbx_strand_id
1 'polypeptide(L)'
;MIFVLRFARLILIAATLIAGPASAIAREAASALAAAVPVEVAEVVSGGTWIDGQASGTFRTITIQAQGNTEIATVFLQWIGSRSPVDAIEIIASLPLREFNEQNLATASVSLENDADGAARIVIAGQDADARPAALLTIIATLPGVYKIVPPDPVR
;
A
#
# COMPACT_ATOMS: atom_id res chain seq x y z
N MET A 1 -9.27 -77.72 7.21
CA MET A 1 -9.74 -76.54 6.53
C MET A 1 -9.70 -75.38 7.54
N ILE A 2 -8.59 -74.64 7.53
CA ILE A 2 -8.24 -73.62 8.57
C ILE A 2 -8.47 -72.27 7.97
N PHE A 3 -9.46 -71.53 8.55
CA PHE A 3 -9.72 -70.12 8.21
C PHE A 3 -8.76 -69.23 9.04
N VAL A 4 -7.86 -68.52 8.35
CA VAL A 4 -7.01 -67.49 8.96
C VAL A 4 -7.66 -66.15 8.79
N LEU A 5 -8.19 -65.59 9.87
CA LEU A 5 -8.76 -64.23 9.95
C LEU A 5 -7.61 -63.23 10.09
N ARG A 6 -7.33 -62.46 9.03
CA ARG A 6 -6.37 -61.34 9.09
C ARG A 6 -7.07 -60.08 9.60
N PHE A 7 -6.76 -59.68 10.82
CA PHE A 7 -7.12 -58.34 11.36
C PHE A 7 -6.22 -57.29 10.74
N ALA A 8 -6.77 -56.48 9.85
CA ALA A 8 -6.12 -55.28 9.38
C ALA A 8 -6.33 -54.16 10.46
N ARG A 9 -5.26 -53.80 11.19
CA ARG A 9 -5.24 -52.65 12.06
C ARG A 9 -5.12 -51.40 11.22
N LEU A 10 -6.20 -50.63 11.12
CA LEU A 10 -6.22 -49.28 10.56
C LEU A 10 -5.58 -48.35 11.59
N ILE A 11 -4.33 -47.90 11.36
CA ILE A 11 -3.70 -46.84 12.18
C ILE A 11 -4.15 -45.52 11.59
N LEU A 12 -5.11 -44.89 12.27
CA LEU A 12 -5.53 -43.52 11.98
C LEU A 12 -4.48 -42.58 12.57
N ILE A 13 -3.56 -42.07 11.73
CA ILE A 13 -2.63 -41.00 12.12
C ILE A 13 -3.41 -39.70 12.05
N ALA A 14 -3.88 -39.23 13.19
CA ALA A 14 -4.40 -37.87 13.35
C ALA A 14 -3.22 -36.88 13.26
N ALA A 15 -2.99 -36.31 12.08
CA ALA A 15 -2.07 -35.19 11.91
C ALA A 15 -2.70 -33.95 12.55
N THR A 16 -2.46 -33.73 13.84
CA THR A 16 -2.72 -32.46 14.50
C THR A 16 -1.77 -31.42 13.89
N LEU A 17 -2.30 -30.57 12.99
CA LEU A 17 -1.63 -29.35 12.56
C LEU A 17 -1.49 -28.45 13.80
N ILE A 18 -0.33 -28.53 14.43
CA ILE A 18 0.09 -27.53 15.42
C ILE A 18 0.40 -26.27 14.65
N ALA A 19 -0.59 -25.37 14.52
CA ALA A 19 -0.34 -24.00 14.12
C ALA A 19 0.61 -23.39 15.16
N GLY A 20 1.91 -23.40 14.85
CA GLY A 20 2.97 -23.11 15.79
C GLY A 20 3.00 -21.65 16.26
N PRO A 21 3.84 -21.33 17.25
CA PRO A 21 3.97 -19.99 17.86
C PRO A 21 4.37 -18.88 16.89
N ALA A 22 4.85 -19.22 15.70
CA ALA A 22 5.23 -18.26 14.65
C ALA A 22 4.08 -17.34 14.21
N SER A 23 2.83 -17.81 14.17
CA SER A 23 1.69 -17.00 13.80
C SER A 23 1.29 -16.02 14.91
N ALA A 24 1.50 -16.36 16.18
CA ALA A 24 1.25 -15.47 17.31
C ALA A 24 2.27 -14.34 17.37
N ILE A 25 3.54 -14.65 17.20
CA ILE A 25 4.64 -13.67 17.15
C ILE A 25 4.46 -12.69 15.98
N ALA A 26 4.08 -13.19 14.80
CA ALA A 26 3.81 -12.33 13.66
C ALA A 26 2.63 -11.37 13.89
N ARG A 27 1.57 -11.80 14.57
CA ARG A 27 0.43 -10.96 14.93
C ARG A 27 0.79 -9.90 15.97
N GLU A 28 1.59 -10.24 16.97
CA GLU A 28 2.06 -9.31 17.98
C GLU A 28 2.95 -8.24 17.38
N ALA A 29 3.89 -8.63 16.50
CA ALA A 29 4.72 -7.69 15.75
C ALA A 29 3.87 -6.77 14.85
N ALA A 30 2.88 -7.30 14.15
CA ALA A 30 1.96 -6.51 13.32
C ALA A 30 1.14 -5.52 14.16
N SER A 31 0.66 -5.92 15.35
CA SER A 31 -0.05 -5.03 16.28
C SER A 31 0.84 -3.90 16.79
N ALA A 32 2.09 -4.20 17.13
CA ALA A 32 3.07 -3.18 17.55
C ALA A 32 3.37 -2.18 16.43
N LEU A 33 3.52 -2.65 15.18
CA LEU A 33 3.71 -1.79 14.03
C LEU A 33 2.47 -0.92 13.74
N ALA A 34 1.27 -1.48 13.84
CA ALA A 34 0.04 -0.73 13.67
C ALA A 34 -0.12 0.36 14.74
N ALA A 35 0.24 0.07 16.00
CA ALA A 35 0.21 1.04 17.08
C ALA A 35 1.29 2.14 16.95
N ALA A 36 2.33 1.90 16.16
CA ALA A 36 3.38 2.88 15.87
C ALA A 36 3.03 3.84 14.71
N VAL A 37 1.91 3.62 14.00
CA VAL A 37 1.45 4.55 12.97
C VAL A 37 0.99 5.85 13.65
N PRO A 38 1.55 7.01 13.27
CA PRO A 38 1.11 8.29 13.80
C PRO A 38 -0.39 8.52 13.56
N VAL A 39 -1.06 9.15 14.53
CA VAL A 39 -2.51 9.44 14.43
C VAL A 39 -2.86 10.42 13.31
N GLU A 40 -1.88 11.17 12.83
CA GLU A 40 -1.98 12.09 11.70
C GLU A 40 -2.03 11.37 10.34
N VAL A 41 -1.66 10.08 10.29
CA VAL A 41 -1.75 9.30 9.06
C VAL A 41 -3.21 8.90 8.85
N ALA A 42 -3.88 9.60 7.94
CA ALA A 42 -5.29 9.37 7.64
C ALA A 42 -5.50 8.16 6.72
N GLU A 43 -4.61 7.97 5.74
CA GLU A 43 -4.74 6.91 4.75
C GLU A 43 -3.38 6.43 4.25
N VAL A 44 -3.27 5.13 3.98
CA VAL A 44 -2.14 4.52 3.27
C VAL A 44 -2.68 3.61 2.18
N VAL A 45 -2.37 3.91 0.92
CA VAL A 45 -2.75 3.08 -0.23
C VAL A 45 -1.48 2.55 -0.88
N SER A 46 -1.41 1.25 -1.11
CA SER A 46 -0.30 0.60 -1.79
C SER A 46 -0.80 -0.22 -2.98
N GLY A 47 -0.04 -0.22 -4.06
CA GLY A 47 -0.36 -0.99 -5.26
C GLY A 47 0.60 -0.66 -6.40
N GLY A 48 0.33 -1.23 -7.57
CA GLY A 48 1.20 -1.10 -8.72
C GLY A 48 2.57 -1.74 -8.51
N THR A 49 3.34 -1.80 -9.56
CA THR A 49 4.71 -2.29 -9.52
C THR A 49 5.59 -1.40 -10.38
N TRP A 50 6.85 -1.25 -9.98
CA TRP A 50 7.86 -0.58 -10.79
C TRP A 50 9.10 -1.46 -10.89
N ILE A 51 9.84 -1.32 -11.98
CA ILE A 51 11.09 -2.03 -12.25
C ILE A 51 12.08 -1.03 -12.83
N ASP A 52 13.29 -0.99 -12.27
CA ASP A 52 14.40 -0.18 -12.73
C ASP A 52 15.70 -1.00 -12.66
N GLY A 53 16.07 -1.62 -13.77
CA GLY A 53 17.18 -2.55 -13.84
C GLY A 53 16.94 -3.77 -12.95
N GLN A 54 17.73 -3.93 -11.88
CA GLN A 54 17.57 -5.00 -10.87
C GLN A 54 16.72 -4.58 -9.67
N ALA A 55 16.46 -3.29 -9.54
CA ALA A 55 15.59 -2.76 -8.50
C ALA A 55 14.13 -2.94 -8.89
N SER A 56 13.30 -3.24 -7.91
CA SER A 56 11.85 -3.40 -8.14
C SER A 56 11.07 -3.19 -6.86
N GLY A 57 9.78 -2.92 -7.01
CA GLY A 57 8.92 -2.71 -5.86
C GLY A 57 7.50 -2.30 -6.20
N THR A 58 6.85 -1.62 -5.25
CA THR A 58 5.48 -1.13 -5.35
C THR A 58 5.42 0.37 -5.07
N PHE A 59 4.33 0.99 -5.48
CA PHE A 59 4.01 2.36 -5.10
C PHE A 59 3.21 2.37 -3.80
N ARG A 60 3.41 3.42 -3.01
CA ARG A 60 2.63 3.69 -1.81
C ARG A 60 2.31 5.19 -1.74
N THR A 61 1.07 5.52 -1.47
CA THR A 61 0.69 6.88 -1.08
C THR A 61 0.41 6.91 0.41
N ILE A 62 0.75 8.02 1.04
CA ILE A 62 0.45 8.31 2.43
C ILE A 62 -0.26 9.66 2.47
N THR A 63 -1.46 9.69 3.02
CA THR A 63 -2.19 10.91 3.33
C THR A 63 -2.01 11.22 4.81
N ILE A 64 -1.44 12.39 5.09
CA ILE A 64 -1.29 12.92 6.44
C ILE A 64 -2.30 14.05 6.59
N GLN A 65 -3.07 14.00 7.66
CA GLN A 65 -4.01 15.06 8.02
C GLN A 65 -3.54 15.74 9.30
N ALA A 66 -3.07 16.98 9.17
CA ALA A 66 -2.65 17.74 10.32
C ALA A 66 -3.87 18.09 11.19
N GLN A 67 -3.77 17.79 12.48
CA GLN A 67 -4.79 18.15 13.47
C GLN A 67 -4.51 19.56 13.99
N GLY A 68 -5.52 20.42 13.98
CA GLY A 68 -5.39 21.80 14.47
C GLY A 68 -6.58 22.68 14.05
N ASN A 69 -6.39 24.00 14.15
CA ASN A 69 -7.42 24.98 13.74
C ASN A 69 -7.67 25.00 12.21
N THR A 70 -6.80 24.37 11.43
CA THR A 70 -6.93 24.21 9.99
C THR A 70 -6.55 22.78 9.66
N GLU A 71 -7.54 21.96 9.34
CA GLU A 71 -7.31 20.61 8.84
C GLU A 71 -6.81 20.72 7.40
N ILE A 72 -5.59 20.27 7.14
CA ILE A 72 -4.99 20.26 5.81
C ILE A 72 -4.47 18.87 5.54
N ALA A 73 -4.91 18.29 4.43
CA ALA A 73 -4.41 17.02 3.94
C ALA A 73 -3.14 17.23 3.13
N THR A 74 -2.11 16.44 3.43
CA THR A 74 -0.85 16.39 2.69
C THR A 74 -0.62 14.98 2.16
N VAL A 75 -0.39 14.85 0.87
CA VAL A 75 -0.19 13.57 0.20
C VAL A 75 1.27 13.40 -0.21
N PHE A 76 1.83 12.25 0.13
CA PHE A 76 3.16 11.81 -0.30
C PHE A 76 3.03 10.60 -1.21
N LEU A 77 3.90 10.52 -2.23
CA LEU A 77 4.10 9.34 -3.06
C LEU A 77 5.46 8.73 -2.72
N GLN A 78 5.47 7.42 -2.51
CA GLN A 78 6.65 6.65 -2.17
C GLN A 78 6.83 5.47 -3.11
N TRP A 79 8.08 5.16 -3.42
CA TRP A 79 8.54 3.94 -4.08
C TRP A 79 9.13 3.04 -3.02
N ILE A 80 8.48 1.90 -2.79
CA ILE A 80 8.87 0.92 -1.78
C ILE A 80 9.41 -0.30 -2.52
N GLY A 81 10.58 -0.76 -2.18
CA GLY A 81 11.15 -1.92 -2.87
C GLY A 81 12.57 -2.23 -2.45
N SER A 82 13.25 -3.03 -3.25
CA SER A 82 14.65 -3.39 -3.07
C SER A 82 15.49 -2.94 -4.27
N ARG A 83 16.76 -2.64 -4.04
CA ARG A 83 17.70 -2.27 -5.10
C ARG A 83 18.23 -3.48 -5.86
N SER A 84 18.16 -4.64 -5.24
CA SER A 84 18.46 -5.93 -5.87
C SER A 84 17.62 -7.03 -5.20
N PRO A 85 17.46 -8.21 -5.85
CA PRO A 85 16.64 -9.29 -5.31
C PRO A 85 17.05 -9.82 -3.93
N VAL A 86 18.26 -9.51 -3.47
CA VAL A 86 18.80 -9.97 -2.17
C VAL A 86 18.76 -8.89 -1.09
N ASP A 87 18.42 -7.66 -1.45
CA ASP A 87 18.38 -6.55 -0.52
C ASP A 87 17.06 -6.51 0.27
N ALA A 88 17.10 -5.88 1.43
CA ALA A 88 15.90 -5.61 2.21
C ALA A 88 14.97 -4.62 1.48
N ILE A 89 13.68 -4.73 1.76
CA ILE A 89 12.70 -3.75 1.28
C ILE A 89 12.87 -2.44 2.05
N GLU A 90 12.99 -1.35 1.32
CA GLU A 90 13.18 0.00 1.87
C GLU A 90 12.35 1.04 1.09
N ILE A 91 12.30 2.27 1.60
CA ILE A 91 11.78 3.42 0.86
C ILE A 91 12.89 3.88 -0.10
N ILE A 92 12.71 3.62 -1.39
CA ILE A 92 13.68 4.02 -2.42
C ILE A 92 13.56 5.52 -2.73
N ALA A 93 12.33 6.04 -2.77
CA ALA A 93 12.07 7.46 -2.97
C ALA A 93 10.78 7.87 -2.23
N SER A 94 10.70 9.13 -1.81
CA SER A 94 9.52 9.71 -1.18
C SER A 94 9.41 11.17 -1.60
N LEU A 95 8.28 11.53 -2.21
CA LEU A 95 8.02 12.87 -2.72
C LEU A 95 6.69 13.41 -2.20
N PRO A 96 6.63 14.67 -1.71
CA PRO A 96 5.36 15.33 -1.51
C PRO A 96 4.73 15.67 -2.87
N LEU A 97 3.44 15.43 -3.02
CA LEU A 97 2.70 15.83 -4.24
C LEU A 97 2.33 17.31 -4.15
N ARG A 98 3.28 18.16 -4.54
CA ARG A 98 3.19 19.61 -4.37
C ARG A 98 1.97 20.20 -5.05
N GLU A 99 1.64 19.75 -6.26
CA GLU A 99 0.54 20.22 -7.08
C GLU A 99 -0.83 20.03 -6.41
N PHE A 100 -0.93 19.03 -5.54
CA PHE A 100 -2.09 18.82 -4.68
C PHE A 100 -1.95 19.56 -3.35
N ASN A 101 -0.82 19.44 -2.70
CA ASN A 101 -0.61 19.95 -1.33
C ASN A 101 -0.69 21.47 -1.24
N GLU A 102 -0.30 22.19 -2.29
CA GLU A 102 -0.38 23.65 -2.36
C GLU A 102 -1.82 24.20 -2.42
N GLN A 103 -2.80 23.31 -2.66
CA GLN A 103 -4.22 23.71 -2.67
C GLN A 103 -4.83 23.79 -1.27
N ASN A 104 -4.13 23.34 -0.23
CA ASN A 104 -4.55 23.41 1.19
C ASN A 104 -5.95 22.83 1.44
N LEU A 105 -6.21 21.65 0.91
CA LEU A 105 -7.50 20.98 1.03
C LEU A 105 -7.64 20.29 2.39
N ALA A 106 -8.86 20.25 2.93
CA ALA A 106 -9.13 19.69 4.25
C ALA A 106 -9.03 18.17 4.26
N THR A 107 -9.43 17.52 3.17
CA THR A 107 -9.33 16.06 3.04
C THR A 107 -8.78 15.64 1.68
N ALA A 108 -8.22 14.45 1.63
CA ALA A 108 -7.81 13.81 0.39
C ALA A 108 -8.20 12.33 0.45
N SER A 109 -8.66 11.80 -0.67
CA SER A 109 -8.80 10.37 -0.89
C SER A 109 -7.96 9.96 -2.09
N VAL A 110 -7.34 8.79 -2.02
CA VAL A 110 -6.42 8.31 -3.04
C VAL A 110 -6.90 6.98 -3.57
N SER A 111 -6.94 6.83 -4.90
CA SER A 111 -7.03 5.53 -5.55
C SER A 111 -5.78 5.27 -6.38
N LEU A 112 -5.32 4.03 -6.38
CA LEU A 112 -4.13 3.60 -7.08
C LEU A 112 -4.46 2.37 -7.91
N GLU A 113 -4.23 2.46 -9.21
CA GLU A 113 -4.48 1.42 -10.19
C GLU A 113 -3.19 1.09 -10.95
N ASN A 114 -3.06 -0.16 -11.36
CA ASN A 114 -1.99 -0.54 -12.28
C ASN A 114 -2.27 0.06 -13.65
N ASP A 115 -1.30 0.76 -14.21
CA ASP A 115 -1.32 1.18 -15.60
C ASP A 115 -0.57 0.15 -16.46
N ALA A 116 -0.70 0.25 -17.77
CA ALA A 116 0.12 -0.51 -18.69
C ALA A 116 1.62 -0.20 -18.46
N ASP A 117 2.48 -1.13 -18.78
CA ASP A 117 3.95 -0.97 -18.76
C ASP A 117 4.59 -0.80 -17.36
N GLY A 118 3.96 -1.31 -16.29
CA GLY A 118 4.54 -1.28 -14.95
C GLY A 118 4.53 0.11 -14.30
N ALA A 119 3.64 0.99 -14.75
CA ALA A 119 3.36 2.27 -14.12
C ALA A 119 2.15 2.17 -13.18
N ALA A 120 1.99 3.14 -12.29
CA ALA A 120 0.79 3.30 -11.49
C ALA A 120 0.05 4.57 -11.87
N ARG A 121 -1.25 4.44 -12.12
CA ARG A 121 -2.17 5.55 -12.22
C ARG A 121 -2.71 5.86 -10.83
N ILE A 122 -2.49 7.07 -10.35
CA ILE A 122 -2.90 7.52 -9.03
C ILE A 122 -3.86 8.69 -9.22
N VAL A 123 -5.07 8.54 -8.67
CA VAL A 123 -6.08 9.59 -8.69
C VAL A 123 -6.29 10.09 -7.27
N ILE A 124 -6.16 11.39 -7.08
CA ILE A 124 -6.30 12.05 -5.79
C ILE A 124 -7.46 13.02 -5.88
N ALA A 125 -8.49 12.79 -5.07
CA ALA A 125 -9.63 13.67 -4.96
C ALA A 125 -9.55 14.43 -3.63
N GLY A 126 -9.64 15.75 -3.71
CA GLY A 126 -9.60 16.64 -2.55
C GLY A 126 -10.92 17.34 -2.30
N GLN A 127 -11.20 17.63 -1.04
CA GLN A 127 -12.37 18.39 -0.60
C GLN A 127 -11.94 19.60 0.22
N ASP A 128 -12.71 20.68 0.13
CA ASP A 128 -12.55 21.85 0.99
C ASP A 128 -13.10 21.59 2.40
N ALA A 129 -13.00 22.59 3.28
CA ALA A 129 -13.49 22.52 4.65
C ALA A 129 -15.02 22.31 4.78
N ASP A 130 -15.78 22.60 3.73
CA ASP A 130 -17.23 22.35 3.67
C ASP A 130 -17.57 21.00 3.03
N ALA A 131 -16.58 20.12 2.88
CA ALA A 131 -16.68 18.80 2.24
C ALA A 131 -17.13 18.83 0.77
N ARG A 132 -16.91 19.97 0.07
CA ARG A 132 -17.20 20.08 -1.35
C ARG A 132 -16.01 19.59 -2.18
N PRO A 133 -16.24 18.89 -3.30
CA PRO A 133 -15.15 18.54 -4.22
C PRO A 133 -14.44 19.81 -4.70
N ALA A 134 -13.14 19.90 -4.46
CA ALA A 134 -12.35 21.09 -4.76
C ALA A 134 -11.19 20.81 -5.72
N ALA A 135 -10.69 19.56 -5.74
CA ALA A 135 -9.61 19.18 -6.64
C ALA A 135 -9.72 17.72 -7.09
N LEU A 136 -9.24 17.49 -8.30
CA LEU A 136 -8.97 16.15 -8.83
C LEU A 136 -7.61 16.20 -9.54
N LEU A 137 -6.65 15.43 -9.04
CA LEU A 137 -5.33 15.28 -9.64
C LEU A 137 -5.13 13.83 -10.08
N THR A 138 -4.75 13.64 -11.33
CA THR A 138 -4.33 12.33 -11.83
C THR A 138 -2.84 12.38 -12.17
N ILE A 139 -2.08 11.42 -11.66
CA ILE A 139 -0.67 11.27 -11.97
C ILE A 139 -0.37 9.86 -12.45
N ILE A 140 0.67 9.72 -13.28
CA ILE A 140 1.27 8.44 -13.65
C ILE A 140 2.65 8.41 -13.03
N ALA A 141 2.85 7.50 -12.08
CA ALA A 141 4.13 7.23 -11.45
C ALA A 141 4.85 6.10 -12.20
N THR A 142 6.16 6.23 -12.38
CA THR A 142 6.98 5.28 -13.13
C THR A 142 8.20 4.87 -12.31
N LEU A 143 9.39 5.32 -12.71
CA LEU A 143 10.64 5.03 -12.02
C LEU A 143 10.73 5.76 -10.66
N PRO A 144 11.56 5.31 -9.73
CA PRO A 144 11.74 5.96 -8.44
C PRO A 144 11.99 7.47 -8.55
N GLY A 145 11.15 8.24 -7.87
CA GLY A 145 11.21 9.70 -7.88
C GLY A 145 10.63 10.37 -9.14
N VAL A 146 10.02 9.61 -10.06
CA VAL A 146 9.49 10.15 -11.33
C VAL A 146 7.99 9.93 -11.44
N TYR A 147 7.25 11.02 -11.63
CA TYR A 147 5.84 11.00 -12.00
C TYR A 147 5.50 12.11 -12.97
N LYS A 148 4.39 11.99 -13.67
CA LYS A 148 3.84 13.03 -14.55
C LYS A 148 2.37 13.28 -14.20
N ILE A 149 1.93 14.53 -14.32
CA ILE A 149 0.53 14.91 -14.20
C ILE A 149 -0.17 14.60 -15.52
N VAL A 150 -1.35 13.99 -15.41
CA VAL A 150 -2.26 13.76 -16.55
C VAL A 150 -3.32 14.85 -16.51
N PRO A 151 -3.45 15.67 -17.57
CA PRO A 151 -4.55 16.61 -17.65
C PRO A 151 -5.90 15.88 -17.56
N PRO A 152 -6.93 16.48 -16.95
CA PRO A 152 -8.26 15.92 -16.99
C PRO A 152 -8.72 15.76 -18.44
N ASP A 153 -9.38 14.66 -18.75
CA ASP A 153 -9.95 14.46 -20.08
C ASP A 153 -10.91 15.63 -20.38
N PRO A 154 -10.83 16.23 -21.58
CA PRO A 154 -11.76 17.27 -21.95
C PRO A 154 -13.18 16.68 -21.89
N VAL A 155 -14.04 17.30 -21.07
CA VAL A 155 -15.45 16.93 -20.96
C VAL A 155 -16.05 17.00 -22.37
N ARG A 156 -16.46 15.85 -22.91
CA ARG A 156 -17.14 15.74 -24.21
C ARG A 156 -18.62 16.06 -24.08
#